data_7fd5f87b5a133fcb9b67a81f23cec418
#
_entry.id   7fd5f87b5a133fcb9b67a81f23cec418
#
_cell.length_a   1.000
_cell.length_b   1.000
_cell.length_c   1.000
_cell.angle_alpha   90.00
_cell.angle_beta   90.00
_cell.angle_gamma   90.00
#
_symmetry.space_group_name_H-M   'P 1'
#
loop_
_entity.id
_entity.type
_entity.pdbx_description
1 polymer ?
#
loop_
_entity_poly.entity_id
_entity_poly.type
_entity_poly.pdbx_seq_one_letter_code
_entity_poly.pdbx_strand_id
1 'polypeptide(L)'
;MSLRVSVSSLAFRFVLPAALAACAVIPSMAQQNSSAEQRVVTAADYQHAEKFMAYNTRPLIYHDVRPEWLTGDRFWYRDVGPNGFEFVIYDAAHGTRQPAFDHAKLAAALSANAEPPYDAAHLPFTTFEFSTGEESISFRVKGRKWNCDLRAYRCNAEPKPAKGEVAPPEELSPDGKTAAFIRDYNFWVRDVASGKETQLTADGVKDFGYATDNAGWIHSDRPVLLWSPDSRKIATFQQDQRGVGEMYLVETKVGHPVLQAWKYPLPGDAVVTTIQRVIIDLDGDKVIRLQMPADQHRSTLCDDVECRGSDWDDVEWSPDAKHLAFVSTSRDHKDEHLRVADAETGAVRDVL
;
A
#
# COMPACT_ATOMS: atom_id res chain seq x y z
N MET A 1 -57.70 41.51 24.39
CA MET A 1 -58.63 40.81 25.28
C MET A 1 -57.79 40.07 26.30
N SER A 2 -57.72 40.69 27.49
CA SER A 2 -56.80 40.35 28.61
C SER A 2 -57.55 39.47 29.59
N LEU A 3 -57.00 38.31 29.97
CA LEU A 3 -57.46 37.56 31.12
C LEU A 3 -56.34 37.45 32.15
N ARG A 4 -56.52 38.14 33.26
CA ARG A 4 -55.78 37.98 34.50
C ARG A 4 -56.42 36.86 35.32
N VAL A 5 -55.64 35.90 35.80
CA VAL A 5 -56.05 34.97 36.85
C VAL A 5 -55.26 35.25 38.11
N SER A 6 -56.01 35.46 39.15
CA SER A 6 -55.63 35.80 40.52
C SER A 6 -55.18 34.54 41.27
N VAL A 7 -54.08 34.58 41.98
CA VAL A 7 -53.62 33.49 42.87
C VAL A 7 -53.93 33.87 44.32
N SER A 8 -54.78 33.06 44.95
CA SER A 8 -55.05 33.13 46.39
C SER A 8 -54.00 32.44 47.21
N SER A 9 -53.47 33.13 48.17
CA SER A 9 -52.56 32.64 49.21
C SER A 9 -53.31 31.76 50.24
N LEU A 10 -52.82 30.55 50.47
CA LEU A 10 -53.16 29.73 51.65
C LEU A 10 -51.91 29.48 52.47
N ALA A 11 -51.90 30.07 53.64
CA ALA A 11 -50.85 29.87 54.64
C ALA A 11 -51.13 28.56 55.38
N PHE A 12 -50.18 27.62 55.36
CA PHE A 12 -50.19 26.46 56.23
C PHE A 12 -48.96 26.54 57.16
N ARG A 13 -49.26 26.71 58.45
CA ARG A 13 -48.25 26.56 59.52
C ARG A 13 -47.99 25.08 59.72
N PHE A 14 -46.78 24.64 59.58
CA PHE A 14 -46.31 23.36 60.10
C PHE A 14 -45.14 23.50 61.04
N VAL A 15 -45.32 22.81 62.16
CA VAL A 15 -44.45 22.67 63.31
C VAL A 15 -43.17 21.90 62.94
N LEU A 16 -42.02 22.43 63.36
CA LEU A 16 -40.73 21.76 63.22
C LEU A 16 -40.60 20.66 64.32
N PRO A 17 -40.18 19.45 63.94
CA PRO A 17 -39.40 18.61 64.84
C PRO A 17 -37.91 18.71 64.50
N ALA A 18 -37.13 19.02 65.51
CA ALA A 18 -35.71 18.99 65.47
C ALA A 18 -35.22 17.54 65.28
N ALA A 19 -34.71 17.22 64.11
CA ALA A 19 -34.00 15.96 63.87
C ALA A 19 -32.48 16.25 63.94
N LEU A 20 -31.83 15.70 64.94
CA LEU A 20 -30.35 15.66 64.99
C LEU A 20 -29.84 14.93 63.79
N ALA A 21 -29.17 15.66 62.89
CA ALA A 21 -28.39 15.07 61.81
C ALA A 21 -27.05 14.64 62.39
N ALA A 22 -26.90 13.34 62.65
CA ALA A 22 -25.59 12.75 62.89
C ALA A 22 -24.80 12.80 61.54
N CYS A 23 -23.82 13.70 61.44
CA CYS A 23 -22.83 13.68 60.39
C CYS A 23 -22.02 12.39 60.49
N ALA A 24 -22.41 11.37 59.73
CA ALA A 24 -21.53 10.26 59.46
C ALA A 24 -20.34 10.77 58.62
N VAL A 25 -19.20 10.96 59.22
CA VAL A 25 -17.93 11.19 58.52
C VAL A 25 -17.62 9.86 57.79
N ILE A 26 -17.95 9.80 56.51
CA ILE A 26 -17.49 8.74 55.64
C ILE A 26 -15.99 9.01 55.47
N PRO A 27 -15.07 8.12 55.93
CA PRO A 27 -13.67 8.28 55.60
C PRO A 27 -13.57 8.19 54.08
N SER A 28 -13.20 9.29 53.46
CA SER A 28 -12.74 9.30 52.08
C SER A 28 -11.59 8.29 52.01
N MET A 29 -11.86 7.12 51.42
CA MET A 29 -10.78 6.23 51.01
C MET A 29 -9.95 7.02 50.03
N ALA A 30 -8.93 7.69 50.49
CA ALA A 30 -7.85 8.19 49.68
C ALA A 30 -7.42 6.99 48.83
N GLN A 31 -7.71 7.09 47.56
CA GLN A 31 -7.18 6.17 46.56
C GLN A 31 -5.66 6.18 46.77
N GLN A 32 -5.15 5.13 47.44
CA GLN A 32 -3.73 4.88 47.44
C GLN A 32 -3.35 4.71 45.99
N ASN A 33 -2.90 5.83 45.37
CA ASN A 33 -2.02 5.73 44.22
C ASN A 33 -0.86 4.87 44.73
N SER A 34 -0.93 3.57 44.46
CA SER A 34 0.25 2.77 44.43
C SER A 34 1.15 3.48 43.40
N SER A 35 2.10 4.23 43.89
CA SER A 35 3.26 4.61 43.10
C SER A 35 3.85 3.27 42.66
N ALA A 36 3.40 2.78 41.49
CA ALA A 36 4.11 1.72 40.83
C ALA A 36 5.55 2.24 40.76
N GLU A 37 6.41 1.62 41.53
CA GLU A 37 7.83 1.93 41.53
C GLU A 37 8.24 1.97 40.07
N GLN A 38 8.61 3.14 39.59
CA GLN A 38 8.89 3.36 38.19
C GLN A 38 10.10 2.49 37.87
N ARG A 39 9.85 1.33 37.27
CA ARG A 39 10.89 0.34 36.93
C ARG A 39 11.93 1.06 36.11
N VAL A 40 13.13 1.15 36.60
CA VAL A 40 14.26 1.69 35.85
C VAL A 40 14.63 0.67 34.78
N VAL A 41 14.47 1.05 33.53
CA VAL A 41 14.83 0.21 32.38
C VAL A 41 16.36 0.15 32.30
N THR A 42 16.90 -1.05 32.27
CA THR A 42 18.35 -1.33 32.26
C THR A 42 18.82 -1.71 30.85
N ALA A 43 20.13 -1.72 30.63
CA ALA A 43 20.72 -2.23 29.39
C ALA A 43 20.34 -3.70 29.12
N ALA A 44 20.13 -4.51 30.14
CA ALA A 44 19.67 -5.89 30.00
C ALA A 44 18.22 -5.98 29.49
N ASP A 45 17.35 -5.05 29.88
CA ASP A 45 16.00 -4.97 29.37
C ASP A 45 15.98 -4.63 27.87
N TYR A 46 16.85 -3.71 27.43
CA TYR A 46 17.01 -3.38 25.99
C TYR A 46 17.56 -4.58 25.21
N GLN A 47 18.59 -5.26 25.72
CA GLN A 47 19.12 -6.47 25.08
C GLN A 47 18.08 -7.59 25.02
N HIS A 48 17.22 -7.69 26.02
CA HIS A 48 16.11 -8.65 25.99
C HIS A 48 15.09 -8.27 24.92
N ALA A 49 14.66 -7.02 24.86
CA ALA A 49 13.71 -6.51 23.86
C ALA A 49 14.26 -6.65 22.43
N GLU A 50 15.55 -6.40 22.23
CA GLU A 50 16.22 -6.51 20.93
C GLU A 50 16.09 -7.90 20.32
N LYS A 51 16.05 -8.97 21.12
CA LYS A 51 15.86 -10.34 20.64
C LYS A 51 14.53 -10.54 19.91
N PHE A 52 13.53 -9.70 20.21
CA PHE A 52 12.20 -9.77 19.58
C PHE A 52 12.02 -8.80 18.41
N MET A 53 13.06 -8.05 18.06
CA MET A 53 12.99 -7.19 16.88
C MET A 53 12.90 -8.02 15.60
N ALA A 54 12.22 -7.49 14.59
CA ALA A 54 11.94 -8.22 13.35
C ALA A 54 13.20 -8.78 12.66
N TYR A 55 14.33 -8.08 12.71
CA TYR A 55 15.59 -8.55 12.12
C TYR A 55 16.20 -9.77 12.85
N ASN A 56 15.81 -10.01 14.12
CA ASN A 56 16.21 -11.20 14.87
C ASN A 56 15.17 -12.32 14.82
N THR A 57 13.88 -12.00 14.68
CA THR A 57 12.80 -12.99 14.73
C THR A 57 12.43 -13.51 13.32
N ARG A 58 12.42 -12.65 12.31
CA ARG A 58 12.11 -13.08 10.93
C ARG A 58 12.98 -14.22 10.41
N PRO A 59 14.30 -14.25 10.67
CA PRO A 59 15.14 -15.37 10.25
C PRO A 59 14.81 -16.72 10.92
N LEU A 60 13.99 -16.70 11.99
CA LEU A 60 13.56 -17.90 12.72
C LEU A 60 12.19 -18.39 12.29
N ILE A 61 11.51 -17.67 11.39
CA ILE A 61 10.21 -18.07 10.84
C ILE A 61 10.49 -18.89 9.58
N TYR A 62 10.21 -20.16 9.66
CA TYR A 62 10.34 -21.11 8.56
C TYR A 62 8.97 -21.54 8.06
N HIS A 63 8.91 -21.92 6.78
CA HIS A 63 7.71 -22.48 6.13
C HIS A 63 6.49 -21.53 6.17
N ASP A 64 6.72 -20.22 6.17
CA ASP A 64 5.66 -19.23 6.00
C ASP A 64 5.16 -19.25 4.55
N VAL A 65 3.85 -19.41 4.37
CA VAL A 65 3.23 -19.48 3.04
C VAL A 65 2.66 -18.12 2.70
N ARG A 66 3.29 -17.44 1.76
CA ARG A 66 2.78 -16.21 1.13
C ARG A 66 2.46 -16.54 -0.33
N PRO A 67 1.19 -16.79 -0.65
CA PRO A 67 0.82 -17.28 -1.96
C PRO A 67 0.82 -16.17 -3.01
N GLU A 68 1.43 -16.46 -4.15
CA GLU A 68 1.28 -15.70 -5.38
C GLU A 68 0.40 -16.52 -6.34
N TRP A 69 -0.81 -16.05 -6.58
CA TRP A 69 -1.81 -16.82 -7.28
C TRP A 69 -1.54 -16.92 -8.78
N LEU A 70 -1.77 -18.11 -9.29
CA LEU A 70 -1.71 -18.48 -10.71
C LEU A 70 -3.13 -18.83 -11.21
N THR A 71 -3.26 -19.10 -12.49
CA THR A 71 -4.53 -19.59 -13.05
C THR A 71 -4.85 -21.01 -12.56
N GLY A 72 -6.13 -21.34 -12.39
CA GLY A 72 -6.62 -22.70 -12.09
C GLY A 72 -6.40 -23.16 -10.66
N ASP A 73 -6.70 -22.30 -9.68
CA ASP A 73 -6.61 -22.60 -8.23
C ASP A 73 -5.21 -23.06 -7.80
N ARG A 74 -4.19 -22.54 -8.45
CA ARG A 74 -2.79 -22.79 -8.14
C ARG A 74 -2.13 -21.53 -7.64
N PHE A 75 -1.12 -21.68 -6.80
CA PHE A 75 -0.26 -20.58 -6.38
C PHE A 75 1.17 -21.07 -6.21
N TRP A 76 2.11 -20.15 -6.34
CA TRP A 76 3.47 -20.41 -5.92
C TRP A 76 3.80 -19.62 -4.66
N TYR A 77 4.78 -20.08 -3.91
CA TYR A 77 5.33 -19.39 -2.74
C TYR A 77 6.78 -19.78 -2.55
N ARG A 78 7.50 -18.95 -1.80
CA ARG A 78 8.87 -19.22 -1.39
C ARG A 78 8.87 -19.91 -0.04
N ASP A 79 9.20 -21.18 -0.01
CA ASP A 79 9.33 -21.97 1.21
C ASP A 79 10.73 -21.79 1.78
N VAL A 80 10.85 -21.09 2.90
CA VAL A 80 12.12 -20.78 3.57
C VAL A 80 12.36 -21.80 4.68
N GLY A 81 13.49 -22.48 4.63
CA GLY A 81 13.95 -23.39 5.67
C GLY A 81 15.28 -22.96 6.28
N PRO A 82 15.79 -23.70 7.26
CA PRO A 82 17.04 -23.34 7.96
C PRO A 82 18.29 -23.36 7.06
N ASN A 83 18.24 -24.04 5.93
CA ASN A 83 19.37 -24.22 5.01
C ASN A 83 19.18 -23.53 3.66
N GLY A 84 18.25 -22.55 3.58
CA GLY A 84 17.93 -21.85 2.36
C GLY A 84 16.44 -21.86 2.04
N PHE A 85 16.10 -21.74 0.77
CA PHE A 85 14.69 -21.72 0.35
C PHE A 85 14.49 -22.42 -1.00
N GLU A 86 13.24 -22.79 -1.26
CA GLU A 86 12.79 -23.25 -2.57
C GLU A 86 11.52 -22.52 -3.00
N PHE A 87 11.31 -22.39 -4.30
CA PHE A 87 10.04 -21.94 -4.86
C PHE A 87 9.17 -23.13 -5.18
N VAL A 88 7.94 -23.09 -4.71
CA VAL A 88 6.99 -24.21 -4.75
C VAL A 88 5.71 -23.77 -5.44
N ILE A 89 5.17 -24.62 -6.30
CA ILE A 89 3.79 -24.51 -6.77
C ILE A 89 2.93 -25.46 -5.97
N TYR A 90 1.80 -24.94 -5.47
CA TYR A 90 0.75 -25.73 -4.86
C TYR A 90 -0.52 -25.66 -5.72
N ASP A 91 -1.07 -26.81 -6.03
CA ASP A 91 -2.35 -26.95 -6.72
C ASP A 91 -3.42 -27.27 -5.67
N ALA A 92 -4.27 -26.29 -5.37
CA ALA A 92 -5.28 -26.41 -4.33
C ALA A 92 -6.44 -27.34 -4.73
N ALA A 93 -6.72 -27.47 -6.02
CA ALA A 93 -7.76 -28.38 -6.51
C ALA A 93 -7.37 -29.85 -6.35
N HIS A 94 -6.08 -30.15 -6.47
CA HIS A 94 -5.58 -31.54 -6.40
C HIS A 94 -4.79 -31.82 -5.11
N GLY A 95 -4.52 -30.83 -4.28
CA GLY A 95 -3.72 -30.97 -3.06
C GLY A 95 -2.26 -31.37 -3.32
N THR A 96 -1.69 -31.00 -4.45
CA THR A 96 -0.33 -31.40 -4.85
C THR A 96 0.67 -30.26 -4.69
N ARG A 97 1.88 -30.60 -4.24
CA ARG A 97 3.02 -29.69 -4.05
C ARG A 97 4.18 -30.15 -4.94
N GLN A 98 4.76 -29.21 -5.69
CA GLN A 98 5.92 -29.48 -6.54
C GLN A 98 6.85 -28.26 -6.61
N PRO A 99 8.16 -28.44 -6.92
CA PRO A 99 9.03 -27.31 -7.21
C PRO A 99 8.49 -26.46 -8.37
N ALA A 100 8.58 -25.14 -8.27
CA ALA A 100 8.16 -24.22 -9.33
C ALA A 100 9.00 -24.41 -10.62
N PHE A 101 10.24 -24.84 -10.46
CA PHE A 101 11.19 -25.14 -11.52
C PHE A 101 12.35 -25.97 -10.94
N ASP A 102 13.26 -26.45 -11.79
CA ASP A 102 14.50 -27.09 -11.35
C ASP A 102 15.51 -26.04 -10.84
N HIS A 103 15.58 -25.88 -9.52
CA HIS A 103 16.41 -24.89 -8.85
C HIS A 103 17.91 -25.07 -9.16
N ALA A 104 18.36 -26.33 -9.30
CA ALA A 104 19.76 -26.60 -9.58
C ALA A 104 20.16 -26.18 -11.00
N LYS A 105 19.29 -26.46 -11.99
CA LYS A 105 19.52 -25.99 -13.36
C LYS A 105 19.47 -24.48 -13.47
N LEU A 106 18.53 -23.85 -12.76
CA LEU A 106 18.42 -22.40 -12.77
C LEU A 106 19.64 -21.73 -12.11
N ALA A 107 20.08 -22.26 -10.96
CA ALA A 107 21.31 -21.80 -10.29
C ALA A 107 22.53 -21.91 -11.21
N ALA A 108 22.69 -23.06 -11.89
CA ALA A 108 23.78 -23.26 -12.84
C ALA A 108 23.73 -22.27 -14.02
N ALA A 109 22.54 -22.03 -14.59
CA ALA A 109 22.34 -21.06 -15.68
C ALA A 109 22.71 -19.63 -15.28
N LEU A 110 22.35 -19.22 -14.06
CA LEU A 110 22.68 -17.89 -13.52
C LEU A 110 24.14 -17.76 -13.13
N SER A 111 24.78 -18.84 -12.72
CA SER A 111 26.19 -18.87 -12.28
C SER A 111 27.19 -18.75 -13.43
N ALA A 112 26.76 -18.91 -14.68
CA ALA A 112 27.66 -18.86 -15.84
C ALA A 112 28.52 -17.57 -15.92
N ASN A 113 28.05 -16.48 -15.28
CA ASN A 113 28.74 -15.19 -15.23
C ASN A 113 28.77 -14.58 -13.81
N ALA A 114 28.70 -15.42 -12.75
CA ALA A 114 28.68 -14.96 -11.37
C ALA A 114 29.82 -15.59 -10.55
N GLU A 115 30.49 -14.77 -9.73
CA GLU A 115 31.48 -15.21 -8.75
C GLU A 115 31.12 -14.62 -7.36
N PRO A 116 30.92 -15.45 -6.33
CA PRO A 116 30.82 -16.93 -6.35
C PRO A 116 29.57 -17.42 -7.10
N PRO A 117 29.55 -18.71 -7.55
CA PRO A 117 28.39 -19.29 -8.20
C PRO A 117 27.20 -19.39 -7.23
N TYR A 118 26.01 -19.30 -7.75
CA TYR A 118 24.79 -19.52 -6.99
C TYR A 118 24.52 -21.01 -6.78
N ASP A 119 23.86 -21.34 -5.68
CA ASP A 119 23.35 -22.70 -5.43
C ASP A 119 21.82 -22.74 -5.45
N ALA A 120 21.29 -23.97 -5.48
CA ALA A 120 19.86 -24.21 -5.61
C ALA A 120 19.01 -23.68 -4.42
N ALA A 121 19.60 -23.63 -3.22
CA ALA A 121 18.92 -23.19 -2.01
C ALA A 121 19.10 -21.68 -1.74
N HIS A 122 19.95 -21.00 -2.51
CA HIS A 122 20.27 -19.58 -2.34
C HIS A 122 20.29 -18.86 -3.70
N LEU A 123 19.17 -18.92 -4.42
CA LEU A 123 18.98 -18.16 -5.65
C LEU A 123 19.06 -16.66 -5.37
N PRO A 124 19.57 -15.82 -6.31
CA PRO A 124 19.83 -14.40 -6.06
C PRO A 124 18.57 -13.50 -6.11
N PHE A 125 17.39 -14.07 -6.07
CA PHE A 125 16.12 -13.35 -6.08
C PHE A 125 15.14 -13.99 -5.10
N THR A 126 14.14 -13.25 -4.67
CA THR A 126 13.15 -13.67 -3.67
C THR A 126 11.74 -13.74 -4.22
N THR A 127 11.52 -13.17 -5.40
CA THR A 127 10.25 -13.18 -6.13
C THR A 127 10.52 -13.25 -7.63
N PHE A 128 9.53 -13.71 -8.38
CA PHE A 128 9.58 -13.80 -9.84
C PHE A 128 8.16 -13.78 -10.43
N GLU A 129 8.08 -13.56 -11.72
CA GLU A 129 6.84 -13.63 -12.48
C GLU A 129 6.94 -14.72 -13.54
N PHE A 130 5.89 -15.52 -13.68
CA PHE A 130 5.76 -16.43 -14.82
C PHE A 130 5.32 -15.68 -16.08
N SER A 131 5.81 -16.09 -17.24
CA SER A 131 5.19 -15.71 -18.51
C SER A 131 3.82 -16.39 -18.68
N THR A 132 2.99 -15.86 -19.56
CA THR A 132 1.76 -16.53 -20.01
C THR A 132 2.12 -17.94 -20.52
N GLY A 133 1.55 -18.97 -19.89
CA GLY A 133 1.86 -20.38 -20.19
C GLY A 133 3.00 -20.98 -19.37
N GLU A 134 3.60 -20.23 -18.43
CA GLU A 134 4.58 -20.71 -17.44
C GLU A 134 5.86 -21.35 -18.05
N GLU A 135 6.20 -21.00 -19.30
CA GLU A 135 7.39 -21.53 -19.98
C GLU A 135 8.68 -20.78 -19.66
N SER A 136 8.55 -19.56 -19.09
CA SER A 136 9.66 -18.72 -18.68
C SER A 136 9.31 -17.93 -17.42
N ILE A 137 10.35 -17.45 -16.76
CA ILE A 137 10.23 -16.56 -15.59
C ILE A 137 11.03 -15.29 -15.79
N SER A 138 10.54 -14.19 -15.21
CA SER A 138 11.27 -12.94 -15.08
C SER A 138 11.49 -12.58 -13.61
N PHE A 139 12.64 -12.02 -13.29
CA PHE A 139 13.01 -11.60 -11.93
C PHE A 139 14.12 -10.55 -11.96
N ARG A 140 14.42 -9.93 -10.82
CA ARG A 140 15.48 -8.93 -10.68
C ARG A 140 16.65 -9.45 -9.85
N VAL A 141 17.87 -9.24 -10.34
CA VAL A 141 19.10 -9.48 -9.60
C VAL A 141 19.96 -8.23 -9.65
N LYS A 142 20.28 -7.66 -8.48
CA LYS A 142 21.08 -6.42 -8.36
C LYS A 142 20.53 -5.28 -9.23
N GLY A 143 19.19 -5.12 -9.23
CA GLY A 143 18.48 -4.07 -9.98
C GLY A 143 18.36 -4.30 -11.50
N ARG A 144 18.85 -5.43 -12.01
CA ARG A 144 18.80 -5.80 -13.42
C ARG A 144 17.73 -6.86 -13.64
N LYS A 145 16.86 -6.68 -14.63
CA LYS A 145 15.84 -7.67 -14.99
C LYS A 145 16.48 -8.82 -15.78
N TRP A 146 16.05 -10.02 -15.46
CA TRP A 146 16.47 -11.26 -16.10
C TRP A 146 15.24 -12.01 -16.59
N ASN A 147 15.38 -12.65 -17.73
CA ASN A 147 14.39 -13.57 -18.28
C ASN A 147 15.04 -14.93 -18.48
N CYS A 148 14.41 -15.98 -17.96
CA CYS A 148 14.91 -17.36 -18.02
C CYS A 148 13.86 -18.26 -18.66
N ASP A 149 14.22 -18.91 -19.75
CA ASP A 149 13.47 -20.02 -20.33
C ASP A 149 13.59 -21.25 -19.45
N LEU A 150 12.48 -21.83 -19.01
CA LEU A 150 12.45 -22.99 -18.10
C LEU A 150 12.57 -24.34 -18.81
N ARG A 151 12.44 -24.39 -20.13
CA ARG A 151 12.68 -25.62 -20.90
C ARG A 151 14.15 -25.86 -21.14
N ALA A 152 14.85 -24.81 -21.58
CA ALA A 152 16.27 -24.87 -21.91
C ALA A 152 17.18 -24.38 -20.79
N TYR A 153 16.63 -23.79 -19.72
CA TYR A 153 17.36 -23.12 -18.63
C TYR A 153 18.39 -22.12 -19.15
N ARG A 154 17.95 -21.27 -20.10
CA ARG A 154 18.76 -20.16 -20.63
C ARG A 154 18.28 -18.87 -20.02
N CYS A 155 19.19 -18.17 -19.34
CA CYS A 155 18.91 -16.92 -18.68
C CYS A 155 19.63 -15.77 -19.39
N ASN A 156 18.88 -14.73 -19.73
CA ASN A 156 19.41 -13.51 -20.34
C ASN A 156 19.06 -12.32 -19.46
N ALA A 157 20.06 -11.50 -19.15
CA ALA A 157 19.80 -10.23 -18.50
C ALA A 157 19.41 -9.18 -19.54
N GLU A 158 18.41 -8.37 -19.25
CA GLU A 158 18.11 -7.21 -20.06
C GLU A 158 19.31 -6.26 -20.15
N PRO A 159 19.51 -5.57 -21.28
CA PRO A 159 20.55 -4.56 -21.40
C PRO A 159 20.43 -3.54 -20.25
N LYS A 160 21.56 -3.16 -19.66
CA LYS A 160 21.57 -2.07 -18.72
C LYS A 160 21.18 -0.79 -19.46
N PRO A 161 20.24 0.04 -18.95
CA PRO A 161 19.94 1.34 -19.56
C PRO A 161 21.25 2.12 -19.79
N ALA A 162 21.36 2.78 -20.92
CA ALA A 162 22.52 3.60 -21.22
C ALA A 162 22.71 4.66 -20.13
N LYS A 163 23.95 4.90 -19.73
CA LYS A 163 24.26 5.86 -18.66
C LYS A 163 23.84 7.26 -19.14
N GLY A 164 22.72 7.78 -18.64
CA GLY A 164 22.19 9.11 -18.99
C GLY A 164 20.75 9.13 -19.54
N GLU A 165 20.20 8.03 -20.00
CA GLU A 165 18.77 7.90 -20.29
C GLU A 165 18.07 7.27 -19.08
N VAL A 166 17.65 8.10 -18.15
CA VAL A 166 16.58 7.72 -17.24
C VAL A 166 15.31 7.95 -18.06
N ALA A 167 14.80 6.89 -18.71
CA ALA A 167 13.42 6.93 -19.15
C ALA A 167 12.56 7.23 -17.92
N PRO A 168 11.53 8.05 -18.01
CA PRO A 168 10.59 8.21 -16.91
C PRO A 168 10.12 6.82 -16.50
N PRO A 169 9.93 6.56 -15.20
CA PRO A 169 9.41 5.30 -14.75
C PRO A 169 8.04 5.07 -15.42
N GLU A 170 7.98 4.02 -16.21
CA GLU A 170 6.81 3.64 -16.99
C GLU A 170 6.27 2.32 -16.47
N GLU A 171 4.94 2.15 -16.49
CA GLU A 171 4.27 0.89 -16.19
C GLU A 171 3.66 0.32 -17.48
N LEU A 172 4.10 -0.87 -17.86
CA LEU A 172 3.62 -1.54 -19.07
C LEU A 172 2.23 -2.16 -18.83
N SER A 173 1.38 -2.06 -19.87
CA SER A 173 0.13 -2.82 -19.93
C SER A 173 0.40 -4.33 -19.90
N PRO A 174 -0.54 -5.16 -19.45
CA PRO A 174 -0.42 -6.62 -19.44
C PRO A 174 -0.04 -7.24 -20.79
N ASP A 175 -0.51 -6.65 -21.89
CA ASP A 175 -0.17 -7.10 -23.25
C ASP A 175 1.17 -6.53 -23.77
N GLY A 176 1.84 -5.67 -23.00
CA GLY A 176 3.14 -5.08 -23.30
C GLY A 176 3.13 -4.04 -24.43
N LYS A 177 1.97 -3.60 -24.92
CA LYS A 177 1.89 -2.70 -26.06
C LYS A 177 1.85 -1.23 -25.68
N THR A 178 1.44 -0.91 -24.48
CA THR A 178 1.28 0.47 -24.00
C THR A 178 2.07 0.66 -22.70
N ALA A 179 2.78 1.76 -22.60
CA ALA A 179 3.48 2.18 -21.38
C ALA A 179 2.78 3.41 -20.79
N ALA A 180 2.44 3.38 -19.51
CA ALA A 180 1.83 4.50 -18.80
C ALA A 180 2.87 5.23 -17.96
N PHE A 181 2.82 6.56 -17.91
CA PHE A 181 3.74 7.40 -17.14
C PHE A 181 3.12 8.75 -16.79
N ILE A 182 3.77 9.48 -15.88
CA ILE A 182 3.39 10.83 -15.46
C ILE A 182 4.38 11.83 -16.04
N ARG A 183 3.83 12.93 -16.59
CA ARG A 183 4.59 14.12 -16.99
C ARG A 183 3.80 15.37 -16.62
N ASP A 184 4.46 16.32 -15.97
CA ASP A 184 3.84 17.58 -15.55
C ASP A 184 2.51 17.39 -14.80
N TYR A 185 2.50 16.45 -13.82
CA TYR A 185 1.34 16.10 -13.00
C TYR A 185 0.17 15.42 -13.74
N ASN A 186 0.32 15.15 -15.03
CA ASN A 186 -0.70 14.57 -15.89
C ASN A 186 -0.35 13.17 -16.34
N PHE A 187 -1.38 12.39 -16.64
CA PHE A 187 -1.28 11.02 -17.08
C PHE A 187 -1.05 10.95 -18.59
N TRP A 188 -0.07 10.16 -18.98
CA TRP A 188 0.33 9.93 -20.37
C TRP A 188 0.46 8.45 -20.65
N VAL A 189 0.28 8.09 -21.91
CA VAL A 189 0.60 6.76 -22.42
C VAL A 189 1.48 6.86 -23.65
N ARG A 190 2.30 5.82 -23.85
CA ARG A 190 3.15 5.68 -25.02
C ARG A 190 2.89 4.32 -25.67
N ASP A 191 2.59 4.30 -26.97
CA ASP A 191 2.60 3.08 -27.76
C ASP A 191 4.03 2.55 -27.88
N VAL A 192 4.27 1.32 -27.44
CA VAL A 192 5.61 0.73 -27.33
C VAL A 192 6.24 0.52 -28.70
N ALA A 193 5.44 0.16 -29.71
CA ALA A 193 5.94 -0.15 -31.03
C ALA A 193 6.30 1.10 -31.85
N SER A 194 5.45 2.12 -31.83
CA SER A 194 5.65 3.36 -32.60
C SER A 194 6.37 4.46 -31.83
N GLY A 195 6.41 4.36 -30.49
CA GLY A 195 6.91 5.43 -29.61
C GLY A 195 5.99 6.65 -29.53
N LYS A 196 4.77 6.60 -30.11
CA LYS A 196 3.82 7.71 -30.07
C LYS A 196 3.30 7.90 -28.65
N GLU A 197 3.39 9.13 -28.15
CA GLU A 197 2.86 9.53 -26.83
C GLU A 197 1.50 10.22 -26.97
N THR A 198 0.62 9.97 -26.02
CA THR A 198 -0.70 10.58 -25.93
C THR A 198 -0.96 11.04 -24.49
N GLN A 199 -1.35 12.29 -24.33
CA GLN A 199 -1.76 12.85 -23.06
C GLN A 199 -3.22 12.47 -22.78
N LEU A 200 -3.50 11.88 -21.61
CA LEU A 200 -4.85 11.42 -21.24
C LEU A 200 -5.55 12.38 -20.26
N THR A 201 -4.77 13.18 -19.49
CA THR A 201 -5.32 14.18 -18.58
C THR A 201 -4.63 15.53 -18.78
N ALA A 202 -5.33 16.63 -18.51
CA ALA A 202 -4.79 17.97 -18.73
C ALA A 202 -5.06 18.95 -17.56
N ASP A 203 -5.68 18.46 -16.49
CA ASP A 203 -6.04 19.27 -15.32
C ASP A 203 -5.12 19.04 -14.11
N GLY A 204 -4.09 18.20 -14.27
CA GLY A 204 -3.07 17.97 -13.26
C GLY A 204 -2.14 19.18 -13.13
N VAL A 205 -1.92 19.63 -11.90
CA VAL A 205 -0.98 20.71 -11.54
C VAL A 205 -0.25 20.34 -10.26
N LYS A 206 0.75 21.14 -9.88
CA LYS A 206 1.45 20.94 -8.62
C LYS A 206 0.46 20.83 -7.44
N ASP A 207 0.68 19.88 -6.56
CA ASP A 207 -0.16 19.55 -5.41
C ASP A 207 -1.59 19.08 -5.78
N PHE A 208 -1.86 18.82 -7.07
CA PHE A 208 -3.11 18.29 -7.60
C PHE A 208 -2.84 17.45 -8.85
N GLY A 209 -2.05 16.38 -8.70
CA GLY A 209 -1.56 15.56 -9.78
C GLY A 209 -2.18 14.17 -9.82
N TYR A 210 -1.96 13.48 -10.93
CA TYR A 210 -2.40 12.10 -11.13
C TYR A 210 -1.32 11.10 -10.74
N ALA A 211 -1.73 9.97 -10.17
CA ALA A 211 -0.92 8.78 -9.94
C ALA A 211 0.43 9.05 -9.25
N THR A 212 0.54 10.10 -8.45
CA THR A 212 1.80 10.50 -7.83
C THR A 212 1.98 9.83 -6.48
N ASP A 213 3.13 9.17 -6.28
CA ASP A 213 3.54 8.65 -4.98
C ASP A 213 4.41 9.70 -4.27
N ASN A 214 3.77 10.61 -3.57
CA ASN A 214 4.42 11.69 -2.83
C ASN A 214 4.00 11.70 -1.35
N ALA A 215 3.78 10.52 -0.77
CA ALA A 215 3.49 10.40 0.65
C ALA A 215 4.77 10.56 1.48
N GLY A 216 4.85 11.63 2.25
CA GLY A 216 6.00 11.92 3.12
C GLY A 216 7.24 12.39 2.35
N TRP A 217 8.42 11.98 2.79
CA TRP A 217 9.71 12.40 2.23
C TRP A 217 10.17 11.59 1.00
N ILE A 218 9.50 10.50 0.69
CA ILE A 218 9.81 9.67 -0.46
C ILE A 218 9.08 10.24 -1.66
N HIS A 219 9.84 10.61 -2.68
CA HIS A 219 9.30 11.04 -3.96
C HIS A 219 9.66 10.00 -5.00
N SER A 220 8.64 9.52 -5.70
CA SER A 220 8.79 8.61 -6.83
C SER A 220 8.05 9.18 -8.03
N ASP A 221 8.70 9.17 -9.18
CA ASP A 221 8.04 9.48 -10.45
C ASP A 221 7.34 8.26 -11.05
N ARG A 222 7.39 7.10 -10.37
CA ARG A 222 6.65 5.90 -10.77
C ARG A 222 5.16 6.15 -10.61
N PRO A 223 4.35 5.95 -11.65
CA PRO A 223 2.92 6.12 -11.52
C PRO A 223 2.30 5.02 -10.67
N VAL A 224 1.46 5.40 -9.72
CA VAL A 224 0.65 4.46 -8.93
C VAL A 224 -0.61 4.17 -9.72
N LEU A 225 -0.70 2.97 -10.28
CA LEU A 225 -1.80 2.57 -11.14
C LEU A 225 -1.98 1.04 -11.13
N LEU A 226 -3.15 0.61 -11.59
CA LEU A 226 -3.42 -0.79 -11.89
C LEU A 226 -4.07 -0.91 -13.27
N TRP A 227 -3.41 -1.63 -14.16
CA TRP A 227 -3.96 -1.96 -15.47
C TRP A 227 -5.12 -2.96 -15.36
N SER A 228 -6.15 -2.78 -16.17
CA SER A 228 -7.17 -3.81 -16.34
C SER A 228 -6.60 -5.04 -17.07
N PRO A 229 -7.13 -6.25 -16.81
CA PRO A 229 -6.64 -7.48 -17.43
C PRO A 229 -6.66 -7.45 -18.98
N ASP A 230 -7.57 -6.70 -19.56
CA ASP A 230 -7.71 -6.53 -21.01
C ASP A 230 -6.80 -5.42 -21.60
N SER A 231 -5.99 -4.76 -20.77
CA SER A 231 -5.08 -3.66 -21.18
C SER A 231 -5.77 -2.41 -21.74
N ARG A 232 -7.07 -2.24 -21.52
CA ARG A 232 -7.87 -1.14 -22.10
C ARG A 232 -8.21 -0.04 -21.10
N LYS A 233 -8.09 -0.31 -19.80
CA LYS A 233 -8.39 0.64 -18.74
C LYS A 233 -7.27 0.68 -17.71
N ILE A 234 -7.19 1.81 -17.01
CA ILE A 234 -6.24 2.04 -15.93
C ILE A 234 -7.01 2.56 -14.73
N ALA A 235 -6.89 1.88 -13.58
CA ALA A 235 -7.32 2.41 -12.30
C ALA A 235 -6.18 3.25 -11.73
N THR A 236 -6.48 4.45 -11.26
CA THR A 236 -5.55 5.36 -10.60
C THR A 236 -6.32 6.40 -9.78
N PHE A 237 -5.68 7.49 -9.40
CA PHE A 237 -6.29 8.58 -8.65
C PHE A 237 -5.69 9.93 -9.03
N GLN A 238 -6.41 10.99 -8.70
CA GLN A 238 -5.91 12.36 -8.62
C GLN A 238 -5.77 12.74 -7.15
N GLN A 239 -4.56 13.11 -6.72
CA GLN A 239 -4.25 13.47 -5.36
C GLN A 239 -4.39 14.98 -5.14
N ASP A 240 -5.15 15.40 -4.12
CA ASP A 240 -5.28 16.80 -3.73
C ASP A 240 -4.53 17.07 -2.43
N GLN A 241 -3.44 17.83 -2.54
CA GLN A 241 -2.62 18.29 -1.42
C GLN A 241 -2.64 19.82 -1.28
N ARG A 242 -3.51 20.51 -2.01
CA ARG A 242 -3.63 21.97 -1.97
C ARG A 242 -4.09 22.40 -0.58
N GLY A 243 -3.37 23.33 0.01
CA GLY A 243 -3.68 23.82 1.36
C GLY A 243 -3.25 22.90 2.52
N VAL A 244 -2.68 21.72 2.23
CA VAL A 244 -2.08 20.87 3.25
C VAL A 244 -0.79 21.53 3.78
N GLY A 245 -0.59 21.50 5.10
CA GLY A 245 0.61 22.00 5.76
C GLY A 245 1.89 21.28 5.33
N GLU A 246 3.04 21.86 5.59
CA GLU A 246 4.33 21.29 5.25
C GLU A 246 5.11 20.88 6.49
N MET A 247 5.79 19.74 6.40
CA MET A 247 6.81 19.29 7.35
C MET A 247 8.18 19.68 6.83
N TYR A 248 9.06 20.08 7.74
CA TYR A 248 10.42 20.47 7.43
C TYR A 248 11.41 19.64 8.24
N LEU A 249 12.38 19.03 7.58
CA LEU A 249 13.54 18.41 8.21
C LEU A 249 14.83 18.97 7.62
N VAL A 250 15.83 19.12 8.48
CA VAL A 250 17.18 19.50 8.04
C VAL A 250 18.05 18.27 8.02
N GLU A 251 18.43 17.84 6.83
CA GLU A 251 19.42 16.80 6.64
C GLU A 251 20.82 17.35 6.91
N THR A 252 21.42 16.88 7.99
CA THR A 252 22.81 17.26 8.34
C THR A 252 23.78 16.28 7.69
N LYS A 253 24.73 16.84 6.93
CA LYS A 253 25.79 16.08 6.25
C LYS A 253 27.08 16.89 6.18
N VAL A 254 28.17 16.27 5.74
CA VAL A 254 29.41 16.99 5.47
C VAL A 254 29.16 18.03 4.37
N GLY A 255 29.45 19.30 4.66
CA GLY A 255 29.13 20.44 3.81
C GLY A 255 27.89 21.19 4.30
N HIS A 256 27.16 21.80 3.38
CA HIS A 256 25.94 22.55 3.72
C HIS A 256 24.77 21.59 3.99
N PRO A 257 23.97 21.86 5.05
CA PRO A 257 22.76 21.11 5.30
C PRO A 257 21.72 21.30 4.18
N VAL A 258 20.87 20.31 3.97
CA VAL A 258 19.78 20.37 2.99
C VAL A 258 18.44 20.40 3.71
N LEU A 259 17.57 21.33 3.34
CA LEU A 259 16.20 21.36 3.81
C LEU A 259 15.37 20.34 3.01
N GLN A 260 14.75 19.42 3.73
CA GLN A 260 13.70 18.54 3.21
C GLN A 260 12.34 19.13 3.57
N ALA A 261 11.46 19.30 2.60
CA ALA A 261 10.11 19.84 2.80
C ALA A 261 9.10 19.01 1.99
N TRP A 262 7.99 18.64 2.63
CA TRP A 262 6.91 17.90 1.96
C TRP A 262 5.57 18.17 2.62
N LYS A 263 4.47 17.90 1.91
CA LYS A 263 3.12 18.01 2.45
C LYS A 263 2.88 16.97 3.52
N TYR A 264 2.47 17.40 4.70
CA TYR A 264 2.25 16.52 5.84
C TYR A 264 1.21 17.11 6.79
N PRO A 265 -0.02 16.58 6.79
CA PRO A 265 -1.03 17.06 7.72
C PRO A 265 -0.73 16.58 9.15
N LEU A 266 -0.74 17.50 10.10
CA LEU A 266 -0.59 17.17 11.51
C LEU A 266 -1.93 16.75 12.14
N PRO A 267 -1.91 16.05 13.30
CA PRO A 267 -3.12 15.77 14.06
C PRO A 267 -3.85 17.05 14.40
N GLY A 268 -5.14 17.13 14.03
CA GLY A 268 -5.97 18.32 14.23
C GLY A 268 -6.06 19.27 13.05
N ASP A 269 -5.25 19.12 12.01
CA ASP A 269 -5.37 19.92 10.79
C ASP A 269 -6.73 19.68 10.12
N ALA A 270 -7.36 20.78 9.71
CA ALA A 270 -8.65 20.71 9.02
C ALA A 270 -8.50 20.26 7.56
N VAL A 271 -7.35 20.52 6.94
CA VAL A 271 -7.06 20.16 5.56
C VAL A 271 -6.07 19.00 5.55
N VAL A 272 -6.48 17.92 4.92
CA VAL A 272 -5.66 16.72 4.76
C VAL A 272 -5.56 16.35 3.28
N THR A 273 -4.55 15.58 2.92
CA THR A 273 -4.44 15.02 1.58
C THR A 273 -5.63 14.12 1.29
N THR A 274 -6.22 14.27 0.12
CA THR A 274 -7.30 13.41 -0.37
C THR A 274 -6.98 12.84 -1.75
N ILE A 275 -7.57 11.69 -2.07
CA ILE A 275 -7.50 11.10 -3.42
C ILE A 275 -8.89 10.96 -4.00
N GLN A 276 -9.06 11.44 -5.22
CA GLN A 276 -10.22 11.16 -6.06
C GLN A 276 -9.88 9.98 -6.95
N ARG A 277 -10.44 8.82 -6.71
CA ARG A 277 -10.22 7.63 -7.52
C ARG A 277 -10.80 7.82 -8.92
N VAL A 278 -10.06 7.39 -9.93
CA VAL A 278 -10.44 7.51 -11.33
C VAL A 278 -10.15 6.23 -12.10
N ILE A 279 -10.92 5.99 -13.14
CA ILE A 279 -10.64 4.99 -14.17
C ILE A 279 -10.40 5.75 -15.47
N ILE A 280 -9.30 5.46 -16.15
CA ILE A 280 -8.99 6.01 -17.47
C ILE A 280 -9.30 4.93 -18.49
N ASP A 281 -10.24 5.21 -19.39
CA ASP A 281 -10.60 4.35 -20.50
C ASP A 281 -9.86 4.80 -21.75
N LEU A 282 -8.97 3.94 -22.26
CA LEU A 282 -8.11 4.25 -23.40
C LEU A 282 -8.85 4.21 -24.74
N ASP A 283 -9.93 3.45 -24.85
CA ASP A 283 -10.70 3.37 -26.08
C ASP A 283 -11.60 4.59 -26.29
N GLY A 284 -12.05 5.17 -25.19
CA GLY A 284 -12.93 6.33 -25.18
C GLY A 284 -12.23 7.66 -24.92
N ASP A 285 -10.90 7.68 -24.71
CA ASP A 285 -10.13 8.84 -24.24
C ASP A 285 -10.83 9.53 -23.06
N LYS A 286 -11.35 8.72 -22.10
CA LYS A 286 -12.26 9.19 -21.08
C LYS A 286 -11.69 8.96 -19.68
N VAL A 287 -11.73 10.01 -18.85
CA VAL A 287 -11.46 9.94 -17.41
C VAL A 287 -12.79 9.80 -16.65
N ILE A 288 -13.00 8.66 -16.03
CA ILE A 288 -14.19 8.32 -15.25
C ILE A 288 -13.86 8.53 -13.78
N ARG A 289 -14.40 9.58 -13.17
CA ARG A 289 -14.28 9.83 -11.74
C ARG A 289 -15.26 8.95 -10.99
N LEU A 290 -14.80 8.22 -9.98
CA LEU A 290 -15.68 7.39 -9.17
C LEU A 290 -16.65 8.29 -8.38
N GLN A 291 -17.95 7.89 -8.39
CA GLN A 291 -19.05 8.65 -7.80
C GLN A 291 -19.12 8.45 -6.29
N MET A 292 -18.10 8.95 -5.60
CA MET A 292 -17.97 8.92 -4.15
C MET A 292 -17.18 10.15 -3.67
N PRO A 293 -17.27 10.54 -2.39
CA PRO A 293 -16.37 11.52 -1.81
C PRO A 293 -14.92 11.08 -1.96
N ALA A 294 -14.00 12.04 -2.10
CA ALA A 294 -12.58 11.74 -2.13
C ALA A 294 -12.14 11.08 -0.82
N ASP A 295 -11.32 10.04 -0.91
CA ASP A 295 -10.78 9.35 0.26
C ASP A 295 -9.76 10.23 0.99
N GLN A 296 -9.77 10.18 2.32
CA GLN A 296 -8.74 10.80 3.14
C GLN A 296 -7.48 9.94 3.03
N HIS A 297 -6.48 10.48 2.36
CA HIS A 297 -5.32 9.72 1.97
C HIS A 297 -4.27 9.61 3.08
N ARG A 298 -3.71 8.43 3.28
CA ARG A 298 -2.63 8.13 4.22
C ARG A 298 -1.39 7.58 3.53
N SER A 299 -1.59 6.71 2.56
CA SER A 299 -0.54 6.13 1.73
C SER A 299 -1.00 6.06 0.28
N THR A 300 -0.10 6.20 -0.68
CA THR A 300 -0.40 6.07 -2.11
C THR A 300 -0.45 4.62 -2.59
N LEU A 301 0.12 3.68 -1.83
CA LEU A 301 0.23 2.29 -2.25
C LEU A 301 -0.74 1.38 -1.52
N CYS A 302 -0.98 1.65 -0.24
CA CYS A 302 -1.88 0.85 0.56
C CYS A 302 -2.30 1.62 1.80
N ASP A 303 -3.56 1.56 2.14
CA ASP A 303 -4.07 2.26 3.30
C ASP A 303 -4.04 1.41 4.56
N ASP A 304 -4.53 0.18 4.56
CA ASP A 304 -4.50 -0.71 5.73
C ASP A 304 -4.34 -2.20 5.39
N VAL A 305 -4.46 -2.56 4.12
CA VAL A 305 -4.14 -3.91 3.67
C VAL A 305 -2.62 -4.08 3.62
N GLU A 306 -2.09 -5.26 3.87
CA GLU A 306 -0.65 -5.51 3.85
C GLU A 306 -0.06 -5.20 2.46
N CYS A 307 0.77 -4.17 2.41
CA CYS A 307 1.49 -3.82 1.18
C CYS A 307 2.59 -4.84 0.87
N ARG A 308 2.58 -5.37 -0.33
CA ARG A 308 3.54 -6.34 -0.83
C ARG A 308 4.45 -5.72 -1.88
N GLY A 309 5.48 -5.07 -1.43
CA GLY A 309 6.43 -4.44 -2.36
C GLY A 309 6.08 -3.00 -2.71
N SER A 310 6.01 -2.68 -4.00
CA SER A 310 5.74 -1.33 -4.51
C SER A 310 4.48 -1.27 -5.38
N ASP A 311 3.63 -2.28 -5.29
CA ASP A 311 2.39 -2.36 -6.04
C ASP A 311 1.22 -1.75 -5.27
N TRP A 312 0.16 -1.37 -5.97
CA TRP A 312 -1.05 -0.82 -5.38
C TRP A 312 -1.98 -1.96 -4.97
N ASP A 313 -1.91 -2.38 -3.71
CA ASP A 313 -2.50 -3.62 -3.23
C ASP A 313 -3.97 -3.48 -2.77
N ASP A 314 -4.47 -2.25 -2.55
CA ASP A 314 -5.85 -2.00 -2.08
C ASP A 314 -6.88 -1.96 -3.22
N VAL A 315 -6.52 -2.38 -4.40
CA VAL A 315 -7.32 -2.26 -5.62
C VAL A 315 -7.22 -3.52 -6.46
N GLU A 316 -8.35 -4.01 -6.96
CA GLU A 316 -8.38 -5.22 -7.79
C GLU A 316 -9.44 -5.10 -8.91
N TRP A 317 -9.06 -5.48 -10.13
CA TRP A 317 -9.97 -5.58 -11.25
C TRP A 317 -10.72 -6.91 -11.26
N SER A 318 -12.01 -6.88 -11.64
CA SER A 318 -12.69 -8.11 -12.05
C SER A 318 -12.04 -8.69 -13.31
N PRO A 319 -12.07 -10.02 -13.51
CA PRO A 319 -11.47 -10.65 -14.69
C PRO A 319 -12.02 -10.16 -16.04
N ASP A 320 -13.25 -9.65 -16.06
CA ASP A 320 -13.89 -9.10 -17.25
C ASP A 320 -13.67 -7.58 -17.43
N ALA A 321 -12.83 -6.96 -16.57
CA ALA A 321 -12.52 -5.53 -16.58
C ALA A 321 -13.74 -4.59 -16.47
N LYS A 322 -14.87 -5.06 -15.96
CA LYS A 322 -16.10 -4.26 -15.79
C LYS A 322 -16.25 -3.65 -14.41
N HIS A 323 -15.57 -4.19 -13.43
CA HIS A 323 -15.67 -3.74 -12.05
C HIS A 323 -14.28 -3.57 -11.44
N LEU A 324 -14.17 -2.59 -10.56
CA LEU A 324 -12.98 -2.33 -9.76
C LEU A 324 -13.37 -2.45 -8.29
N ALA A 325 -12.79 -3.41 -7.59
CA ALA A 325 -12.88 -3.51 -6.13
C ALA A 325 -11.76 -2.70 -5.49
N PHE A 326 -12.04 -2.05 -4.36
CA PHE A 326 -11.02 -1.31 -3.61
C PHE A 326 -11.44 -1.11 -2.15
N VAL A 327 -10.45 -0.88 -1.31
CA VAL A 327 -10.64 -0.54 0.10
C VAL A 327 -10.48 0.96 0.30
N SER A 328 -11.35 1.53 1.12
CA SER A 328 -11.26 2.91 1.61
C SER A 328 -11.22 2.89 3.13
N THR A 329 -10.24 3.55 3.71
CA THR A 329 -10.02 3.56 5.16
C THR A 329 -10.17 4.97 5.72
N SER A 330 -10.81 5.09 6.89
CA SER A 330 -10.93 6.37 7.59
C SER A 330 -9.57 6.87 8.07
N ARG A 331 -9.41 8.21 8.21
CA ARG A 331 -8.17 8.84 8.67
C ARG A 331 -7.67 8.31 10.01
N ASP A 332 -8.57 7.94 10.91
CA ASP A 332 -8.23 7.44 12.25
C ASP A 332 -8.10 5.91 12.31
N HIS A 333 -8.12 5.22 11.18
CA HIS A 333 -7.96 3.77 11.02
C HIS A 333 -8.99 2.92 11.79
N LYS A 334 -10.23 3.41 11.89
CA LYS A 334 -11.28 2.70 12.61
C LYS A 334 -12.35 2.12 11.72
N ASP A 335 -12.55 2.73 10.57
CA ASP A 335 -13.58 2.31 9.63
C ASP A 335 -12.92 1.96 8.28
N GLU A 336 -13.20 0.77 7.79
CA GLU A 336 -12.81 0.30 6.47
C GLU A 336 -14.04 -0.05 5.66
N HIS A 337 -14.03 0.28 4.37
CA HIS A 337 -15.09 0.00 3.44
C HIS A 337 -14.54 -0.74 2.23
N LEU A 338 -15.01 -1.95 2.03
CA LEU A 338 -14.83 -2.65 0.76
C LEU A 338 -15.87 -2.14 -0.23
N ARG A 339 -15.41 -1.58 -1.33
CA ARG A 339 -16.24 -0.95 -2.37
C ARG A 339 -16.03 -1.59 -3.72
N VAL A 340 -17.06 -1.52 -4.55
CA VAL A 340 -16.97 -1.94 -5.96
C VAL A 340 -17.52 -0.83 -6.83
N ALA A 341 -16.70 -0.41 -7.81
CA ALA A 341 -17.06 0.55 -8.83
C ALA A 341 -17.41 -0.15 -10.15
N ASP A 342 -18.41 0.37 -10.84
CA ASP A 342 -18.68 0.08 -12.24
C ASP A 342 -17.70 0.87 -13.13
N ALA A 343 -16.99 0.18 -13.98
CA ALA A 343 -15.88 0.74 -14.76
C ALA A 343 -16.30 1.61 -15.94
N GLU A 344 -17.59 1.62 -16.31
CA GLU A 344 -18.10 2.46 -17.40
C GLU A 344 -18.73 3.75 -16.86
N THR A 345 -19.43 3.66 -15.74
CA THR A 345 -20.20 4.76 -15.17
C THR A 345 -19.52 5.47 -14.01
N GLY A 346 -18.58 4.79 -13.35
CA GLY A 346 -17.98 5.25 -12.09
C GLY A 346 -18.91 5.13 -10.88
N ALA A 347 -20.09 4.49 -11.01
CA ALA A 347 -21.00 4.26 -9.89
C ALA A 347 -20.34 3.34 -8.87
N VAL A 348 -20.40 3.74 -7.59
CA VAL A 348 -19.76 3.00 -6.49
C VAL A 348 -20.83 2.46 -5.55
N ARG A 349 -20.64 1.24 -5.09
CA ARG A 349 -21.43 0.63 -4.01
C ARG A 349 -20.54 0.08 -2.92
N ASP A 350 -20.98 0.22 -1.68
CA ASP A 350 -20.36 -0.46 -0.54
C ASP A 350 -20.75 -1.94 -0.55
N VAL A 351 -19.79 -2.79 -0.22
CA VAL A 351 -19.97 -4.24 -0.11
C VAL A 351 -19.91 -4.66 1.35
N LEU A 352 -19.00 -4.06 2.09
CA LEU A 352 -18.78 -4.31 3.52
C LEU A 352 -18.36 -3.01 4.20
#